data_39b001d3e585b5a7eac871bb2bc72feb
#
_entry.id   39b001d3e585b5a7eac871bb2bc72feb
#
_cell.length_a   1.000
_cell.length_b   1.000
_cell.length_c   1.000
_cell.angle_alpha   90.00
_cell.angle_beta   90.00
_cell.angle_gamma   90.00
#
_symmetry.space_group_name_H-M   'P 1'
#
loop_
_entity.id
_entity.type
_entity.pdbx_description
1 polymer ?
#
loop_
_entity_poly.entity_id
_entity_poly.type
_entity_poly.pdbx_seq_one_letter_code
_entity_poly.pdbx_strand_id
1 'polypeptide(L)'
;MSKSAVIYWSGTGNTEAMAQAVLDGLNGAGEDAALFSADSVRAADAVQYDKLALGCPAMGAEVLEESVFEPFFTELEPLLSGKKVALFGSYGWGDGQWMREWQERTEKAGAVLCGEGLIVNEAPDEAGLESCRALGARLASA
;
A
#
# COMPACT_ATOMS: atom_id res chain seq x y z
N MET A 1 -15.96 -9.99 11.10
CA MET A 1 -14.52 -9.74 10.91
C MET A 1 -14.25 -9.43 9.45
N SER A 2 -13.64 -8.33 9.15
CA SER A 2 -13.33 -7.99 7.76
C SER A 2 -12.05 -8.66 7.30
N LYS A 3 -11.91 -8.79 5.99
CA LYS A 3 -10.71 -9.34 5.37
C LYS A 3 -9.92 -8.22 4.69
N SER A 4 -8.63 -8.22 4.90
CA SER A 4 -7.72 -7.22 4.36
C SER A 4 -6.60 -7.87 3.56
N ALA A 5 -6.08 -7.17 2.58
CA ALA A 5 -4.90 -7.62 1.84
C ALA A 5 -3.86 -6.52 1.81
N VAL A 6 -2.61 -6.91 2.01
CA VAL A 6 -1.45 -6.05 1.81
C VAL A 6 -0.82 -6.50 0.50
N ILE A 7 -0.75 -5.61 -0.48
CA ILE A 7 -0.22 -5.92 -1.81
C ILE A 7 0.89 -4.94 -2.14
N TYR A 8 2.07 -5.45 -2.46
CA TYR A 8 3.25 -4.61 -2.62
C TYR A 8 4.14 -5.06 -3.75
N TRP A 9 5.00 -4.14 -4.21
CA TRP A 9 6.15 -4.44 -5.05
C TRP A 9 7.39 -3.92 -4.32
N SER A 10 8.48 -4.67 -4.36
CA SER A 10 9.72 -4.26 -3.70
C SER A 10 10.92 -4.74 -4.53
N GLY A 11 11.88 -3.84 -4.77
CA GLY A 11 13.10 -4.18 -5.46
C GLY A 11 14.27 -4.43 -4.52
N THR A 12 14.39 -3.61 -3.48
CA THR A 12 15.51 -3.66 -2.54
C THR A 12 15.16 -4.31 -1.21
N GLY A 13 13.89 -4.60 -0.97
CA GLY A 13 13.42 -5.14 0.29
C GLY A 13 12.90 -4.09 1.27
N ASN A 14 13.06 -2.80 0.97
CA ASN A 14 12.61 -1.74 1.88
C ASN A 14 11.09 -1.70 1.98
N THR A 15 10.38 -1.67 0.85
CA THR A 15 8.92 -1.66 0.84
C THR A 15 8.37 -2.99 1.34
N GLU A 16 9.08 -4.09 1.11
CA GLU A 16 8.69 -5.40 1.65
C GLU A 16 8.69 -5.39 3.18
N ALA A 17 9.72 -4.80 3.79
CA ALA A 17 9.79 -4.68 5.25
C ALA A 17 8.63 -3.82 5.78
N MET A 18 8.29 -2.76 5.06
CA MET A 18 7.13 -1.94 5.40
C MET A 18 5.82 -2.74 5.29
N ALA A 19 5.68 -3.52 4.21
CA ALA A 19 4.49 -4.33 3.99
C ALA A 19 4.28 -5.35 5.11
N GLN A 20 5.36 -5.98 5.56
CA GLN A 20 5.29 -6.93 6.68
C GLN A 20 4.81 -6.26 7.96
N ALA A 21 5.29 -5.05 8.23
CA ALA A 21 4.87 -4.31 9.42
C ALA A 21 3.40 -3.85 9.34
N VAL A 22 2.95 -3.45 8.14
CA VAL A 22 1.55 -3.11 7.94
C VAL A 22 0.67 -4.34 8.19
N LEU A 23 1.09 -5.49 7.69
CA LEU A 23 0.39 -6.75 7.93
C LEU A 23 0.28 -7.05 9.42
N ASP A 24 1.39 -6.88 10.16
CA ASP A 24 1.41 -7.11 11.61
C ASP A 24 0.42 -6.18 12.31
N GLY A 25 0.33 -4.92 11.88
CA GLY A 25 -0.62 -3.96 12.44
C GLY A 25 -2.06 -4.35 12.19
N LEU A 26 -2.38 -4.83 10.99
CA LEU A 26 -3.71 -5.30 10.66
C LEU A 26 -4.12 -6.50 11.49
N ASN A 27 -3.25 -7.52 11.53
CA ASN A 27 -3.54 -8.74 12.30
C ASN A 27 -3.61 -8.47 13.79
N GLY A 28 -2.75 -7.58 14.30
CA GLY A 28 -2.78 -7.17 15.70
C GLY A 28 -4.07 -6.45 16.10
N ALA A 29 -4.77 -5.86 15.13
CA ALA A 29 -6.04 -5.17 15.35
C ALA A 29 -7.25 -6.07 15.07
N GLY A 30 -7.04 -7.35 14.84
CA GLY A 30 -8.13 -8.32 14.67
C GLY A 30 -8.59 -8.57 13.23
N GLU A 31 -7.91 -7.99 12.24
CA GLU A 31 -8.23 -8.27 10.83
C GLU A 31 -7.72 -9.64 10.41
N ASP A 32 -8.39 -10.24 9.45
CA ASP A 32 -7.89 -11.43 8.75
C ASP A 32 -7.15 -10.92 7.51
N ALA A 33 -5.84 -10.68 7.67
CA ALA A 33 -5.05 -10.03 6.63
C ALA A 33 -4.11 -11.00 5.92
N ALA A 34 -4.02 -10.87 4.59
CA ALA A 34 -3.12 -11.65 3.74
C ALA A 34 -2.10 -10.72 3.10
N LEU A 35 -0.94 -11.29 2.76
CA LEU A 35 0.17 -10.54 2.14
C LEU A 35 0.45 -11.12 0.76
N PHE A 36 0.50 -10.23 -0.24
CA PHE A 36 0.79 -10.63 -1.63
C PHE A 36 1.81 -9.69 -2.25
N SER A 37 2.69 -10.23 -3.09
CA SER A 37 3.42 -9.37 -4.02
C SER A 37 2.50 -9.08 -5.21
N ALA A 38 2.69 -7.93 -5.86
CA ALA A 38 1.79 -7.47 -6.91
C ALA A 38 1.77 -8.39 -8.13
N ASP A 39 2.82 -9.20 -8.33
CA ASP A 39 2.88 -10.16 -9.44
C ASP A 39 2.19 -11.48 -9.13
N SER A 40 1.72 -11.69 -7.91
CA SER A 40 1.10 -12.94 -7.48
C SER A 40 -0.41 -12.85 -7.28
N VAL A 41 -1.02 -11.70 -7.52
CA VAL A 41 -2.46 -11.50 -7.31
C VAL A 41 -3.03 -10.65 -8.45
N ARG A 42 -4.24 -11.00 -8.89
CA ARG A 42 -4.94 -10.22 -9.91
C ARG A 42 -5.78 -9.12 -9.26
N ALA A 43 -6.01 -8.04 -9.99
CA ALA A 43 -6.86 -6.95 -9.51
C ALA A 43 -8.26 -7.45 -9.15
N ALA A 44 -8.84 -8.33 -9.95
CA ALA A 44 -10.17 -8.88 -9.68
C ALA A 44 -10.22 -9.69 -8.38
N ASP A 45 -9.11 -10.34 -8.03
CA ASP A 45 -9.01 -11.09 -6.77
C ASP A 45 -8.76 -10.16 -5.59
N ALA A 46 -7.97 -9.11 -5.82
CA ALA A 46 -7.66 -8.13 -4.78
C ALA A 46 -8.91 -7.44 -4.26
N VAL A 47 -9.87 -7.10 -5.13
CA VAL A 47 -11.08 -6.40 -4.72
C VAL A 47 -12.08 -7.28 -3.98
N GLN A 48 -11.80 -8.58 -3.83
CA GLN A 48 -12.59 -9.45 -2.97
C GLN A 48 -12.35 -9.11 -1.48
N TYR A 49 -11.25 -8.44 -1.19
CA TYR A 49 -10.95 -8.00 0.17
C TYR A 49 -11.65 -6.68 0.46
N ASP A 50 -12.10 -6.49 1.70
CA ASP A 50 -12.84 -5.29 2.09
C ASP A 50 -11.93 -4.07 2.18
N LYS A 51 -10.68 -4.29 2.60
CA LYS A 51 -9.70 -3.24 2.82
C LYS A 51 -8.38 -3.62 2.16
N LEU A 52 -7.71 -2.63 1.57
CA LEU A 52 -6.47 -2.85 0.83
C LEU A 52 -5.38 -1.91 1.33
N ALA A 53 -4.20 -2.46 1.65
CA ALA A 53 -3.00 -1.68 1.88
C ALA A 53 -2.08 -1.92 0.69
N LEU A 54 -1.75 -0.87 -0.04
CA LEU A 54 -0.99 -0.96 -1.28
C LEU A 54 0.37 -0.29 -1.09
N GLY A 55 1.43 -1.02 -1.42
CA GLY A 55 2.79 -0.56 -1.23
C GLY A 55 3.63 -0.61 -2.49
N CYS A 56 4.32 0.49 -2.81
CA CYS A 56 5.20 0.59 -3.95
C CYS A 56 6.20 1.71 -3.72
N PRO A 57 7.51 1.46 -3.95
CA PRO A 57 8.52 2.51 -3.78
C PRO A 57 8.48 3.53 -4.91
N ALA A 58 9.08 4.69 -4.67
CA ALA A 58 9.34 5.66 -5.72
C ALA A 58 10.41 5.11 -6.66
N MET A 59 10.13 5.12 -7.95
CA MET A 59 11.05 4.62 -8.97
C MET A 59 11.45 5.75 -9.91
N GLY A 60 12.69 5.73 -10.37
CA GLY A 60 13.18 6.64 -11.41
C GLY A 60 12.75 8.09 -11.22
N ALA A 61 11.86 8.60 -12.05
CA ALA A 61 11.39 9.99 -12.02
C ALA A 61 10.20 10.17 -11.08
N GLU A 62 10.23 9.57 -9.91
CA GLU A 62 9.17 9.61 -8.91
C GLU A 62 7.84 9.10 -9.46
N VAL A 63 7.85 7.86 -9.94
CA VAL A 63 6.66 7.17 -10.43
C VAL A 63 6.57 5.81 -9.75
N LEU A 64 5.41 5.16 -9.88
CA LEU A 64 5.24 3.79 -9.44
C LEU A 64 6.11 2.87 -10.31
N GLU A 65 6.45 1.69 -9.79
CA GLU A 65 7.21 0.71 -10.55
C GLU A 65 6.42 0.32 -11.81
N GLU A 66 7.07 0.42 -12.98
CA GLU A 66 6.38 0.38 -14.27
C GLU A 66 6.09 -1.00 -14.84
N SER A 67 6.88 -2.02 -14.47
CA SER A 67 6.77 -3.33 -15.11
C SER A 67 5.73 -4.25 -14.49
N VAL A 68 5.48 -4.14 -13.21
CA VAL A 68 4.55 -5.01 -12.48
C VAL A 68 3.49 -4.19 -11.76
N PHE A 69 3.90 -3.23 -10.94
CA PHE A 69 2.96 -2.52 -10.07
C PHE A 69 2.03 -1.58 -10.85
N GLU A 70 2.57 -0.78 -11.75
CA GLU A 70 1.74 0.14 -12.54
C GLU A 70 0.66 -0.59 -13.33
N PRO A 71 0.98 -1.69 -14.06
CA PRO A 71 -0.06 -2.46 -14.75
C PRO A 71 -1.10 -3.04 -13.79
N PHE A 72 -0.66 -3.53 -12.64
CA PHE A 72 -1.57 -4.04 -11.61
C PHE A 72 -2.51 -2.95 -11.12
N PHE A 73 -1.96 -1.79 -10.78
CA PHE A 73 -2.76 -0.69 -10.25
C PHE A 73 -3.70 -0.10 -11.30
N THR A 74 -3.27 -0.06 -12.56
CA THR A 74 -4.13 0.40 -13.66
C THR A 74 -5.37 -0.48 -13.79
N GLU A 75 -5.21 -1.79 -13.62
CA GLU A 75 -6.35 -2.72 -13.63
C GLU A 75 -7.21 -2.58 -12.38
N LEU A 76 -6.59 -2.26 -11.25
CA LEU A 76 -7.29 -2.13 -9.97
C LEU A 76 -8.10 -0.83 -9.87
N GLU A 77 -7.59 0.26 -10.44
CA GLU A 77 -8.22 1.59 -10.34
C GLU A 77 -9.74 1.60 -10.56
N PRO A 78 -10.24 1.03 -11.67
CA PRO A 78 -11.70 1.10 -11.92
C PRO A 78 -12.52 0.27 -10.94
N LEU A 79 -11.87 -0.54 -10.12
CA LEU A 79 -12.54 -1.43 -9.17
C LEU A 79 -12.49 -0.91 -7.72
N LEU A 80 -11.86 0.26 -7.50
CA LEU A 80 -11.59 0.78 -6.15
C LEU A 80 -12.74 1.57 -5.52
N SER A 81 -13.80 1.88 -6.27
CA SER A 81 -14.87 2.72 -5.74
C SER A 81 -15.45 2.16 -4.44
N GLY A 82 -15.42 2.98 -3.38
CA GLY A 82 -15.92 2.61 -2.07
C GLY A 82 -15.01 1.74 -1.23
N LYS A 83 -13.87 1.31 -1.75
CA LYS A 83 -12.91 0.50 -0.99
C LYS A 83 -12.12 1.36 0.00
N LYS A 84 -11.85 0.81 1.17
CA LYS A 84 -10.95 1.45 2.15
C LYS A 84 -9.52 1.10 1.79
N VAL A 85 -8.69 2.10 1.60
CA VAL A 85 -7.33 1.91 1.08
C VAL A 85 -6.31 2.68 1.93
N ALA A 86 -5.16 2.07 2.17
CA ALA A 86 -3.99 2.73 2.73
C ALA A 86 -2.84 2.57 1.73
N LEU A 87 -2.02 3.61 1.59
CA LEU A 87 -0.88 3.60 0.68
C LEU A 87 0.42 3.76 1.48
N PHE A 88 1.48 3.08 1.04
CA PHE A 88 2.79 3.20 1.67
C PHE A 88 3.89 2.92 0.66
N GLY A 89 5.11 3.36 0.98
CA GLY A 89 6.25 3.06 0.15
C GLY A 89 7.53 3.73 0.63
N SER A 90 8.67 3.19 0.19
CA SER A 90 9.98 3.77 0.50
C SER A 90 10.45 4.63 -0.68
N TYR A 91 11.38 5.54 -0.41
CA TYR A 91 11.99 6.36 -1.46
C TYR A 91 13.45 6.64 -1.11
N GLY A 92 14.27 6.85 -2.14
CA GLY A 92 15.70 7.16 -1.96
C GLY A 92 16.00 8.63 -2.15
N TRP A 93 15.35 9.27 -3.11
CA TRP A 93 15.52 10.69 -3.39
C TRP A 93 14.16 11.28 -3.80
N GLY A 94 14.12 12.59 -3.90
CA GLY A 94 12.86 13.27 -4.16
C GLY A 94 12.17 13.62 -2.86
N ASP A 95 10.95 14.12 -2.96
CA ASP A 95 10.22 14.67 -1.81
C ASP A 95 8.84 14.05 -1.58
N GLY A 96 8.59 12.87 -2.16
CA GLY A 96 7.31 12.19 -1.99
C GLY A 96 6.28 12.53 -3.07
N GLN A 97 6.71 13.13 -4.17
CA GLN A 97 5.79 13.47 -5.25
C GLN A 97 5.04 12.25 -5.79
N TRP A 98 5.73 11.12 -5.94
CA TRP A 98 5.08 9.88 -6.41
C TRP A 98 3.90 9.48 -5.52
N MET A 99 4.05 9.68 -4.23
CA MET A 99 2.98 9.33 -3.28
C MET A 99 1.83 10.32 -3.34
N ARG A 100 2.12 11.62 -3.49
CA ARG A 100 1.05 12.63 -3.63
C ARG A 100 0.22 12.38 -4.89
N GLU A 101 0.88 12.07 -6.00
CA GLU A 101 0.19 11.75 -7.25
C GLU A 101 -0.61 10.45 -7.12
N TRP A 102 -0.05 9.46 -6.43
CA TRP A 102 -0.72 8.19 -6.20
C TRP A 102 -1.97 8.37 -5.33
N GLN A 103 -1.87 9.17 -4.28
CA GLN A 103 -3.02 9.50 -3.45
C GLN A 103 -4.13 10.14 -4.26
N GLU A 104 -3.79 11.13 -5.06
CA GLU A 104 -4.75 11.82 -5.90
C GLU A 104 -5.42 10.87 -6.89
N ARG A 105 -4.64 10.03 -7.53
CA ARG A 105 -5.12 9.03 -8.46
C ARG A 105 -6.07 8.03 -7.77
N THR A 106 -5.73 7.61 -6.56
CA THR A 106 -6.53 6.67 -5.77
C THR A 106 -7.86 7.30 -5.35
N GLU A 107 -7.82 8.55 -4.90
CA GLU A 107 -9.03 9.29 -4.53
C GLU A 107 -9.95 9.50 -5.73
N LYS A 108 -9.39 9.82 -6.89
CA LYS A 108 -10.17 9.99 -8.12
C LYS A 108 -10.85 8.69 -8.55
N ALA A 109 -10.26 7.56 -8.19
CA ALA A 109 -10.85 6.25 -8.48
C ALA A 109 -12.04 5.93 -7.56
N GLY A 110 -12.32 6.78 -6.57
CA GLY A 110 -13.44 6.60 -5.67
C GLY A 110 -13.11 5.84 -4.40
N ALA A 111 -11.85 5.52 -4.16
CA ALA A 111 -11.44 4.85 -2.94
C ALA A 111 -11.47 5.80 -1.75
N VAL A 112 -11.64 5.25 -0.56
CA VAL A 112 -11.62 6.01 0.69
C VAL A 112 -10.26 5.78 1.34
N LEU A 113 -9.39 6.79 1.29
CA LEU A 113 -8.07 6.70 1.91
C LEU A 113 -8.19 6.88 3.43
N CYS A 114 -7.49 6.05 4.19
CA CYS A 114 -7.50 6.12 5.64
C CYS A 114 -6.40 7.05 6.19
N GLY A 115 -6.07 8.09 5.44
CA GLY A 115 -5.06 9.07 5.80
C GLY A 115 -4.08 9.27 4.67
N GLU A 116 -3.05 10.05 4.92
CA GLU A 116 -2.00 10.28 3.93
C GLU A 116 -1.19 9.00 3.70
N GLY A 117 -0.66 8.86 2.49
CA GLY A 117 0.26 7.78 2.18
C GLY A 117 1.50 7.86 3.06
N LEU A 118 1.91 6.73 3.60
CA LEU A 118 3.08 6.67 4.47
C LEU A 118 4.34 6.53 3.64
N ILE A 119 5.29 7.45 3.80
CA ILE A 119 6.56 7.40 3.09
C ILE A 119 7.69 7.23 4.09
N VAL A 120 8.69 6.41 3.71
CA VAL A 120 9.88 6.17 4.54
C VAL A 120 11.10 6.33 3.65
N ASN A 121 12.07 7.13 4.09
CA ASN A 121 13.31 7.32 3.34
C ASN A 121 14.21 6.10 3.50
N GLU A 122 14.51 5.46 2.39
CA GLU A 122 15.37 4.26 2.32
C GLU A 122 14.84 3.12 3.21
N ALA A 123 15.73 2.41 3.91
CA ALA A 123 15.32 1.29 4.75
C ALA A 123 14.55 1.79 5.98
N PRO A 124 13.40 1.18 6.33
CA PRO A 124 12.68 1.61 7.51
C PRO A 124 13.48 1.26 8.78
N ASP A 125 13.62 2.25 9.66
CA ASP A 125 14.16 2.04 10.99
C ASP A 125 13.01 1.62 11.93
N GLU A 126 13.28 1.49 13.23
CA GLU A 126 12.25 1.07 14.18
C GLU A 126 11.06 2.04 14.19
N ALA A 127 11.32 3.34 14.12
CA ALA A 127 10.25 4.33 14.06
C ALA A 127 9.41 4.20 12.79
N GLY A 128 10.07 3.93 11.66
CA GLY A 128 9.38 3.70 10.39
C GLY A 128 8.51 2.46 10.42
N LEU A 129 9.03 1.36 11.00
CA LEU A 129 8.25 0.13 11.14
C LEU A 129 7.07 0.33 12.08
N GLU A 130 7.25 1.09 13.15
CA GLU A 130 6.15 1.41 14.06
C GLU A 130 5.06 2.20 13.36
N SER A 131 5.44 3.15 12.49
CA SER A 131 4.48 3.89 11.69
C SER A 131 3.71 2.99 10.73
N CYS A 132 4.38 1.96 10.19
CA CYS A 132 3.72 0.97 9.32
C CYS A 132 2.70 0.15 10.10
N ARG A 133 3.05 -0.28 11.31
CA ARG A 133 2.11 -1.02 12.17
C ARG A 133 0.91 -0.14 12.52
N ALA A 134 1.15 1.13 12.81
CA ALA A 134 0.07 2.09 13.10
C ALA A 134 -0.84 2.31 11.88
N LEU A 135 -0.26 2.32 10.67
CA LEU A 135 -1.04 2.44 9.44
C LEU A 135 -1.97 1.22 9.28
N GLY A 136 -1.45 0.02 9.53
CA GLY A 136 -2.25 -1.20 9.48
C GLY A 136 -3.40 -1.16 10.48
N ALA A 137 -3.12 -0.75 11.70
CA ALA A 137 -4.15 -0.63 12.74
C ALA A 137 -5.21 0.41 12.37
N ARG A 138 -4.79 1.52 11.75
CA ARG A 138 -5.72 2.54 11.29
C ARG A 138 -6.63 2.03 10.18
N LEU A 139 -6.07 1.29 9.24
CA LEU A 139 -6.85 0.69 8.17
C LEU A 139 -7.87 -0.31 8.75
N ALA A 140 -7.46 -1.08 9.74
CA ALA A 140 -8.34 -2.05 10.40
C ALA A 140 -9.58 -1.38 11.00
N SER A 141 -9.43 -0.17 11.52
CA SER A 141 -10.55 0.54 12.16
C SER A 141 -11.34 1.45 11.21
N ALA A 142 -10.95 1.47 9.95
CA ALA A 142 -11.58 2.35 8.95
C ALA A 142 -13.01 1.89 8.58
#